data_2360fda62aea08bc63bcbf562f79a848
#
_entry.id   2360fda62aea08bc63bcbf562f79a848
#
_cell.length_a   1.000
_cell.length_b   1.000
_cell.length_c   1.000
_cell.angle_alpha   90.00
_cell.angle_beta   90.00
_cell.angle_gamma   90.00
#
_symmetry.space_group_name_H-M   'P 1'
#
loop_
_entity.id
_entity.type
_entity.pdbx_description
1 polymer ?
#
loop_
_entity_poly.entity_id
_entity_poly.type
_entity_poly.pdbx_seq_one_letter_code
_entity_poly.pdbx_strand_id
1 'polypeptide(L)'
;MGKYLNPRADLTFKKVFADHKDLMISFLNAMLPLPDDGQVTSIEYLPFELIPSMPLKKDTIVDVRCEDQRRRQFIVEMQMIWTADFFKRVLFNSSKAYVKQLRSGEDYSDLQPVYSLNLINEAFLHDTEEWYHDYGLVEFKYPDHVIEDMHVIFIELPKFKPHSFKEKKMTALWLRFLTEIDEDTKVAPRELMENPETRKALDIVEESAYSDAQMAYYDHFWDMVSVERTLHSSARREREKGKAEG
;
A
#
# COMPACT_ATOMS: atom_id res chain seq x y z
N MET A 1 -20.64 -17.31 14.09
CA MET A 1 -20.24 -16.00 13.56
C MET A 1 -18.73 -16.08 13.42
N GLY A 2 -18.20 -15.92 12.22
CA GLY A 2 -16.77 -16.00 11.98
C GLY A 2 -16.03 -14.87 12.67
N LYS A 3 -14.80 -15.13 13.02
CA LYS A 3 -13.82 -14.14 13.46
C LYS A 3 -13.10 -13.66 12.20
N TYR A 4 -12.82 -12.37 12.10
CA TYR A 4 -12.06 -11.83 10.99
C TYR A 4 -10.58 -11.74 11.36
N LEU A 5 -9.72 -11.91 10.36
CA LEU A 5 -8.30 -11.58 10.47
C LEU A 5 -8.09 -10.14 10.02
N ASN A 6 -7.05 -9.52 10.55
CA ASN A 6 -6.72 -8.15 10.22
C ASN A 6 -6.26 -8.03 8.75
N PRO A 7 -6.95 -7.28 7.89
CA PRO A 7 -6.61 -7.17 6.47
C PRO A 7 -5.27 -6.48 6.18
N ARG A 8 -4.65 -5.85 7.19
CA ARG A 8 -3.34 -5.20 7.08
C ARG A 8 -2.17 -6.16 7.29
N ALA A 9 -2.40 -7.38 7.77
CA ALA A 9 -1.34 -8.37 7.87
C ALA A 9 -0.90 -8.84 6.46
N ASP A 10 0.38 -9.15 6.31
CA ASP A 10 0.97 -9.53 5.01
C ASP A 10 0.17 -10.64 4.30
N LEU A 11 -0.18 -11.70 5.04
CA LEU A 11 -0.92 -12.83 4.50
C LEU A 11 -2.31 -12.43 3.97
N THR A 12 -3.09 -11.72 4.78
CA THR A 12 -4.47 -11.33 4.44
C THR A 12 -4.48 -10.27 3.34
N PHE A 13 -3.57 -9.31 3.41
CA PHE A 13 -3.42 -8.28 2.37
C PHE A 13 -3.14 -8.90 1.01
N LYS A 14 -2.16 -9.81 0.94
CA LYS A 14 -1.82 -10.53 -0.30
C LYS A 14 -2.96 -11.41 -0.78
N LYS A 15 -3.65 -12.13 0.11
CA LYS A 15 -4.82 -12.93 -0.27
C LYS A 15 -5.93 -12.10 -0.89
N VAL A 16 -6.20 -10.90 -0.36
CA VAL A 16 -7.24 -10.02 -0.92
C VAL A 16 -6.79 -9.40 -2.23
N PHE A 17 -5.57 -8.86 -2.30
CA PHE A 17 -5.16 -8.00 -3.40
C PHE A 17 -4.20 -8.65 -4.41
N ALA A 18 -3.47 -9.71 -4.05
CA ALA A 18 -2.60 -10.41 -4.99
C ALA A 18 -3.27 -11.66 -5.61
N ASP A 19 -4.27 -12.24 -4.95
CA ASP A 19 -4.99 -13.40 -5.48
C ASP A 19 -6.26 -13.04 -6.27
N HIS A 20 -6.76 -11.79 -6.14
CA HIS A 20 -8.03 -11.35 -6.73
C HIS A 20 -7.88 -10.08 -7.57
N LYS A 21 -7.71 -10.24 -8.89
CA LYS A 21 -7.55 -9.13 -9.85
C LYS A 21 -8.69 -8.11 -9.79
N ASP A 22 -9.92 -8.57 -9.63
CA ASP A 22 -11.12 -7.72 -9.54
C ASP A 22 -11.08 -6.79 -8.32
N LEU A 23 -10.66 -7.30 -7.16
CA LEU A 23 -10.52 -6.50 -5.95
C LEU A 23 -9.35 -5.51 -6.07
N MET A 24 -8.22 -5.94 -6.65
CA MET A 24 -7.10 -5.04 -6.91
C MET A 24 -7.48 -3.92 -7.87
N ILE A 25 -8.19 -4.19 -8.95
CA ILE A 25 -8.67 -3.18 -9.90
C ILE A 25 -9.59 -2.17 -9.20
N SER A 26 -10.56 -2.65 -8.42
CA SER A 26 -11.45 -1.79 -7.63
C SER A 26 -10.68 -0.90 -6.66
N PHE A 27 -9.67 -1.48 -5.99
CA PHE A 27 -8.84 -0.78 -5.03
C PHE A 27 -7.97 0.31 -5.69
N LEU A 28 -7.29 -0.02 -6.79
CA LEU A 28 -6.48 0.95 -7.55
C LEU A 28 -7.31 2.12 -8.06
N ASN A 29 -8.48 1.86 -8.66
CA ASN A 29 -9.37 2.89 -9.14
C ASN A 29 -9.97 3.76 -8.02
N ALA A 30 -10.10 3.21 -6.82
CA ALA A 30 -10.56 3.96 -5.66
C ALA A 30 -9.48 4.87 -5.07
N MET A 31 -8.21 4.42 -5.05
CA MET A 31 -7.11 5.09 -4.34
C MET A 31 -6.28 6.01 -5.21
N LEU A 32 -6.20 5.77 -6.51
CA LEU A 32 -5.31 6.52 -7.39
C LEU A 32 -6.00 7.72 -8.05
N PRO A 33 -5.26 8.79 -8.36
CA PRO A 33 -5.79 9.99 -9.00
C PRO A 33 -5.93 9.78 -10.53
N LEU A 34 -6.55 8.68 -10.93
CA LEU A 34 -6.73 8.35 -12.32
C LEU A 34 -7.89 9.13 -12.92
N PRO A 35 -7.75 9.69 -14.14
CA PRO A 35 -8.85 10.33 -14.86
C PRO A 35 -9.92 9.31 -15.25
N ASP A 36 -11.14 9.76 -15.51
CA ASP A 36 -12.29 8.88 -15.81
C ASP A 36 -12.04 7.97 -17.03
N ASP A 37 -11.38 8.49 -18.06
CA ASP A 37 -10.97 7.73 -19.25
C ASP A 37 -9.69 6.91 -19.02
N GLY A 38 -9.04 7.08 -17.86
CA GLY A 38 -7.80 6.43 -17.45
C GLY A 38 -7.98 5.31 -16.43
N GLN A 39 -9.22 4.88 -16.14
CA GLN A 39 -9.46 3.84 -15.16
C GLN A 39 -8.81 2.51 -15.56
N VAL A 40 -8.36 1.75 -14.53
CA VAL A 40 -7.84 0.39 -14.70
C VAL A 40 -9.01 -0.54 -14.98
N THR A 41 -8.95 -1.28 -16.08
CA THR A 41 -9.98 -2.25 -16.50
C THR A 41 -9.48 -3.69 -16.49
N SER A 42 -8.17 -3.88 -16.58
CA SER A 42 -7.53 -5.18 -16.46
C SER A 42 -6.12 -5.01 -15.88
N ILE A 43 -5.62 -6.04 -15.22
CA ILE A 43 -4.25 -6.09 -14.71
C ILE A 43 -3.59 -7.43 -15.00
N GLU A 44 -2.25 -7.39 -15.13
CA GLU A 44 -1.39 -8.55 -15.06
C GLU A 44 -0.45 -8.39 -13.86
N TYR A 45 -0.39 -9.41 -12.99
CA TYR A 45 0.57 -9.39 -11.88
C TYR A 45 1.98 -9.59 -12.40
N LEU A 46 2.89 -8.79 -11.89
CA LEU A 46 4.32 -8.87 -12.15
C LEU A 46 5.02 -9.51 -10.96
N PRO A 47 6.22 -10.09 -11.15
CA PRO A 47 7.00 -10.55 -10.02
C PRO A 47 7.18 -9.44 -8.98
N PHE A 48 6.83 -9.73 -7.72
CA PHE A 48 6.98 -8.79 -6.60
C PHE A 48 8.46 -8.55 -6.24
N GLU A 49 9.34 -9.45 -6.66
CA GLU A 49 10.78 -9.28 -6.51
C GLU A 49 11.32 -8.32 -7.59
N LEU A 50 11.88 -7.21 -7.15
CA LEU A 50 12.64 -6.32 -8.00
C LEU A 50 14.11 -6.75 -8.04
N ILE A 51 14.37 -7.94 -8.62
CA ILE A 51 15.68 -8.56 -8.68
C ILE A 51 16.67 -7.64 -9.42
N PRO A 52 17.87 -7.39 -8.87
CA PRO A 52 18.88 -6.60 -9.55
C PRO A 52 19.45 -7.35 -10.76
N SER A 53 19.82 -6.60 -11.79
CA SER A 53 20.52 -7.11 -12.96
C SER A 53 21.96 -7.56 -12.67
N MET A 54 22.46 -7.33 -11.44
CA MET A 54 23.81 -7.72 -10.98
C MET A 54 23.75 -8.31 -9.56
N PRO A 55 24.55 -9.35 -9.23
CA PRO A 55 24.50 -10.09 -7.95
C PRO A 55 24.79 -9.26 -6.69
N LEU A 56 25.36 -8.07 -6.80
CA LEU A 56 25.75 -7.21 -5.66
C LEU A 56 24.78 -6.07 -5.37
N LYS A 57 23.66 -5.96 -6.10
CA LYS A 57 22.64 -4.93 -5.85
C LYS A 57 21.59 -5.46 -4.87
N LYS A 58 21.07 -4.54 -4.05
CA LYS A 58 20.02 -4.85 -3.05
C LYS A 58 18.75 -5.34 -3.73
N ASP A 59 18.30 -6.53 -3.34
CA ASP A 59 16.96 -7.03 -3.67
C ASP A 59 15.92 -6.27 -2.89
N THR A 60 14.77 -6.07 -3.51
CA THR A 60 13.61 -5.48 -2.86
C THR A 60 12.38 -6.30 -3.20
N ILE A 61 11.57 -6.55 -2.18
CA ILE A 61 10.28 -7.24 -2.28
C ILE A 61 9.22 -6.19 -2.00
N VAL A 62 8.19 -6.16 -2.80
CA VAL A 62 6.98 -5.33 -2.63
C VAL A 62 5.79 -6.25 -2.45
N ASP A 63 4.72 -5.78 -1.77
CA ASP A 63 3.58 -6.65 -1.45
C ASP A 63 2.81 -7.08 -2.69
N VAL A 64 2.48 -6.11 -3.55
CA VAL A 64 1.84 -6.38 -4.85
C VAL A 64 2.46 -5.51 -5.93
N ARG A 65 2.68 -6.09 -7.10
CA ARG A 65 3.09 -5.38 -8.31
C ARG A 65 2.30 -5.86 -9.50
N CYS A 66 1.75 -4.93 -10.28
CA CYS A 66 1.00 -5.25 -11.48
C CYS A 66 1.16 -4.17 -12.56
N GLU A 67 0.78 -4.50 -13.79
CA GLU A 67 0.60 -3.55 -14.88
C GLU A 67 -0.85 -3.62 -15.40
N ASP A 68 -1.35 -2.52 -15.94
CA ASP A 68 -2.69 -2.44 -16.49
C ASP A 68 -2.73 -2.59 -18.03
N GLN A 69 -3.92 -2.42 -18.62
CA GLN A 69 -4.16 -2.45 -20.07
C GLN A 69 -3.38 -1.40 -20.87
N ARG A 70 -2.87 -0.35 -20.21
CA ARG A 70 -2.03 0.71 -20.80
C ARG A 70 -0.55 0.52 -20.46
N ARG A 71 -0.20 -0.61 -19.85
CA ARG A 71 1.15 -0.94 -19.37
C ARG A 71 1.68 -0.02 -18.27
N ARG A 72 0.83 0.80 -17.65
CA ARG A 72 1.22 1.56 -16.44
C ARG A 72 1.52 0.58 -15.32
N GLN A 73 2.55 0.85 -14.53
CA GLN A 73 2.96 -0.04 -13.46
C GLN A 73 2.45 0.46 -12.10
N PHE A 74 1.97 -0.47 -11.31
CA PHE A 74 1.46 -0.21 -9.97
C PHE A 74 2.23 -1.05 -8.96
N ILE A 75 2.72 -0.39 -7.92
CA ILE A 75 3.30 -1.00 -6.73
C ILE A 75 2.38 -0.67 -5.58
N VAL A 76 1.97 -1.68 -4.81
CA VAL A 76 1.15 -1.48 -3.61
C VAL A 76 1.88 -2.10 -2.44
N GLU A 77 2.10 -1.32 -1.38
CA GLU A 77 2.77 -1.75 -0.15
C GLU A 77 1.90 -1.43 1.07
N MET A 78 1.84 -2.37 2.03
CA MET A 78 1.23 -2.20 3.35
C MET A 78 2.32 -2.13 4.42
N GLN A 79 2.56 -0.97 5.01
CA GLN A 79 3.62 -0.74 5.98
C GLN A 79 3.07 -0.56 7.39
N MET A 80 3.43 -1.47 8.29
CA MET A 80 2.94 -1.48 9.65
C MET A 80 3.63 -0.47 10.56
N ILE A 81 4.92 -0.21 10.34
CA ILE A 81 5.75 0.66 11.17
C ILE A 81 6.48 1.67 10.29
N TRP A 82 6.33 2.94 10.62
CA TRP A 82 7.00 4.01 9.91
C TRP A 82 8.48 4.10 10.29
N THR A 83 9.33 4.25 9.28
CA THR A 83 10.75 4.56 9.44
C THR A 83 11.16 5.68 8.50
N ALA A 84 12.12 6.53 8.92
CA ALA A 84 12.61 7.63 8.07
C ALA A 84 13.20 7.16 6.73
N ASP A 85 13.70 5.93 6.66
CA ASP A 85 14.25 5.33 5.44
C ASP A 85 13.17 4.78 4.51
N PHE A 86 11.90 4.72 4.95
CA PHE A 86 10.80 4.21 4.14
C PHE A 86 10.60 5.05 2.86
N PHE A 87 10.63 6.37 2.95
CA PHE A 87 10.58 7.25 1.77
C PHE A 87 11.65 6.90 0.72
N LYS A 88 12.90 6.67 1.19
CA LYS A 88 14.00 6.31 0.29
C LYS A 88 13.77 4.93 -0.35
N ARG A 89 13.23 3.98 0.43
CA ARG A 89 12.90 2.63 -0.05
C ARG A 89 11.82 2.69 -1.13
N VAL A 90 10.75 3.44 -0.89
CA VAL A 90 9.66 3.62 -1.84
C VAL A 90 10.17 4.25 -3.14
N LEU A 91 10.92 5.35 -3.05
CA LEU A 91 11.49 6.01 -4.22
C LEU A 91 12.44 5.07 -4.99
N PHE A 92 13.26 4.29 -4.28
CA PHE A 92 14.15 3.31 -4.89
C PHE A 92 13.37 2.21 -5.63
N ASN A 93 12.31 1.67 -5.03
CA ASN A 93 11.46 0.64 -5.62
C ASN A 93 10.73 1.15 -6.88
N SER A 94 10.16 2.36 -6.79
CA SER A 94 9.48 3.03 -7.92
C SER A 94 10.45 3.29 -9.07
N SER A 95 11.66 3.78 -8.78
CA SER A 95 12.70 3.99 -9.79
C SER A 95 13.14 2.68 -10.44
N LYS A 96 13.30 1.61 -9.66
CA LYS A 96 13.60 0.28 -10.20
C LYS A 96 12.51 -0.23 -11.13
N ALA A 97 11.23 -0.04 -10.77
CA ALA A 97 10.11 -0.43 -11.62
C ALA A 97 10.12 0.38 -12.92
N TYR A 98 10.39 1.69 -12.85
CA TYR A 98 10.46 2.55 -14.02
C TYR A 98 11.57 2.14 -14.99
N VAL A 99 12.81 1.99 -14.51
CA VAL A 99 13.95 1.63 -15.40
C VAL A 99 13.89 0.20 -15.94
N LYS A 100 13.17 -0.71 -15.26
CA LYS A 100 13.00 -2.09 -15.71
C LYS A 100 12.02 -2.27 -16.87
N GLN A 101 11.29 -1.24 -17.23
CA GLN A 101 10.37 -1.30 -18.36
C GLN A 101 11.10 -1.41 -19.69
N LEU A 102 12.31 -0.86 -19.80
CA LEU A 102 13.10 -0.88 -21.03
C LEU A 102 14.25 -1.86 -20.96
N ARG A 103 14.50 -2.51 -22.10
CA ARG A 103 15.70 -3.29 -22.40
C ARG A 103 16.67 -2.46 -23.24
N SER A 104 17.89 -2.96 -23.39
CA SER A 104 18.89 -2.31 -24.26
C SER A 104 18.37 -2.22 -25.69
N GLY A 105 18.32 -1.00 -26.25
CA GLY A 105 17.90 -0.72 -27.61
C GLY A 105 16.42 -0.42 -27.81
N GLU A 106 15.62 -0.42 -26.74
CA GLU A 106 14.21 0.04 -26.78
C GLU A 106 14.12 1.56 -26.63
N ASP A 107 13.01 2.15 -27.11
CA ASP A 107 12.80 3.59 -27.14
C ASP A 107 12.29 4.11 -25.77
N TYR A 108 12.74 5.29 -25.35
CA TYR A 108 12.23 5.95 -24.13
C TYR A 108 10.74 6.33 -24.24
N SER A 109 10.19 6.46 -25.44
CA SER A 109 8.76 6.68 -25.65
C SER A 109 7.86 5.52 -25.24
N ASP A 110 8.43 4.32 -25.01
CA ASP A 110 7.72 3.14 -24.55
C ASP A 110 7.56 3.10 -23.02
N LEU A 111 8.26 3.98 -22.28
CA LEU A 111 8.11 4.10 -20.84
C LEU A 111 6.68 4.53 -20.47
N GLN A 112 6.15 3.90 -19.45
CA GLN A 112 4.83 4.20 -18.92
C GLN A 112 4.94 4.65 -17.45
N PRO A 113 3.98 5.45 -16.97
CA PRO A 113 3.97 5.91 -15.58
C PRO A 113 4.02 4.77 -14.56
N VAL A 114 4.70 5.03 -13.44
CA VAL A 114 4.71 4.18 -12.25
C VAL A 114 3.92 4.86 -11.14
N TYR A 115 2.97 4.14 -10.58
CA TYR A 115 2.20 4.54 -9.41
C TYR A 115 2.59 3.66 -8.22
N SER A 116 3.17 4.26 -7.19
CA SER A 116 3.50 3.58 -5.93
C SER A 116 2.51 4.00 -4.86
N LEU A 117 1.61 3.10 -4.49
CA LEU A 117 0.60 3.28 -3.45
C LEU A 117 1.07 2.64 -2.15
N ASN A 118 1.30 3.45 -1.14
CA ASN A 118 1.87 3.03 0.13
C ASN A 118 0.86 3.30 1.26
N LEU A 119 0.34 2.24 1.85
CA LEU A 119 -0.59 2.28 2.98
C LEU A 119 0.20 2.21 4.27
N ILE A 120 0.09 3.22 5.12
CA ILE A 120 0.89 3.35 6.33
C ILE A 120 0.00 3.22 7.56
N ASN A 121 0.30 2.26 8.44
CA ASN A 121 -0.45 2.03 9.67
C ASN A 121 0.01 2.93 10.85
N GLU A 122 0.77 3.97 10.56
CA GLU A 122 1.20 5.00 11.52
C GLU A 122 1.07 6.40 10.90
N ALA A 123 0.83 7.41 11.73
CA ALA A 123 0.91 8.79 11.30
C ALA A 123 2.39 9.25 11.29
N PHE A 124 2.85 9.83 10.19
CA PHE A 124 4.23 10.28 10.03
C PHE A 124 4.37 11.78 9.72
N LEU A 125 3.34 12.42 9.15
CA LEU A 125 3.25 13.87 9.02
C LEU A 125 2.40 14.42 10.16
N HIS A 126 3.02 15.11 11.12
CA HIS A 126 2.32 15.59 12.32
C HIS A 126 1.85 17.05 12.20
N ASP A 127 2.16 17.70 11.10
CA ASP A 127 1.83 19.11 10.79
C ASP A 127 0.55 19.26 9.96
N THR A 128 -0.07 18.15 9.57
CA THR A 128 -1.33 18.12 8.81
C THR A 128 -2.25 17.00 9.29
N GLU A 129 -3.56 17.21 9.19
CA GLU A 129 -4.59 16.18 9.41
C GLU A 129 -4.94 15.40 8.12
N GLU A 130 -4.37 15.79 7.00
CA GLU A 130 -4.60 15.08 5.73
C GLU A 130 -4.05 13.66 5.81
N TRP A 131 -4.80 12.73 5.30
CA TRP A 131 -4.45 11.30 5.29
C TRP A 131 -3.91 10.82 3.94
N TYR A 132 -4.11 11.59 2.86
CA TYR A 132 -3.72 11.26 1.50
C TYR A 132 -2.67 12.24 0.99
N HIS A 133 -1.54 11.72 0.52
CA HIS A 133 -0.41 12.51 0.05
C HIS A 133 0.07 11.95 -1.29
N ASP A 134 -0.06 12.73 -2.36
CA ASP A 134 0.44 12.39 -3.70
C ASP A 134 1.68 13.23 -4.02
N TYR A 135 2.81 12.56 -4.18
CA TYR A 135 4.09 13.17 -4.53
C TYR A 135 4.41 12.87 -5.99
N GLY A 136 4.77 13.91 -6.73
CA GLY A 136 5.19 13.86 -8.12
C GLY A 136 6.47 14.65 -8.38
N LEU A 137 6.94 14.60 -9.61
CA LEU A 137 8.08 15.39 -10.07
C LEU A 137 7.57 16.70 -10.65
N VAL A 138 7.88 17.82 -9.99
CA VAL A 138 7.39 19.14 -10.36
C VAL A 138 8.54 20.13 -10.52
N GLU A 139 8.37 21.15 -11.38
CA GLU A 139 9.26 22.30 -11.42
C GLU A 139 8.98 23.21 -10.21
N PHE A 140 9.96 23.42 -9.33
CA PHE A 140 9.75 24.17 -8.08
C PHE A 140 9.28 25.62 -8.28
N LYS A 141 9.67 26.25 -9.39
CA LYS A 141 9.25 27.62 -9.69
C LYS A 141 7.85 27.67 -10.32
N TYR A 142 7.48 26.63 -11.06
CA TYR A 142 6.21 26.49 -11.74
C TYR A 142 5.61 25.10 -11.41
N PRO A 143 4.95 24.94 -10.23
CA PRO A 143 4.47 23.65 -9.77
C PRO A 143 3.42 22.97 -10.65
N ASP A 144 2.79 23.73 -11.56
CA ASP A 144 1.87 23.20 -12.58
C ASP A 144 2.60 22.46 -13.72
N HIS A 145 3.94 22.62 -13.81
CA HIS A 145 4.75 21.84 -14.75
C HIS A 145 5.16 20.51 -14.09
N VAL A 146 4.39 19.48 -14.38
CA VAL A 146 4.54 18.14 -13.78
C VAL A 146 5.11 17.17 -14.82
N ILE A 147 6.02 16.28 -14.37
CA ILE A 147 6.42 15.09 -15.12
C ILE A 147 5.55 13.95 -14.60
N GLU A 148 4.60 13.48 -15.42
CA GLU A 148 3.52 12.55 -15.04
C GLU A 148 3.98 11.08 -14.95
N ASP A 149 5.27 10.79 -15.07
CA ASP A 149 5.79 9.41 -15.15
C ASP A 149 5.97 8.75 -13.79
N MET A 150 5.88 9.50 -12.69
CA MET A 150 6.05 8.94 -11.35
C MET A 150 5.12 9.58 -10.33
N HIS A 151 4.25 8.74 -9.75
CA HIS A 151 3.39 9.08 -8.62
C HIS A 151 3.77 8.24 -7.42
N VAL A 152 4.05 8.89 -6.29
CA VAL A 152 4.34 8.24 -5.03
C VAL A 152 3.29 8.66 -4.02
N ILE A 153 2.33 7.78 -3.77
CA ILE A 153 1.17 8.05 -2.93
C ILE A 153 1.38 7.41 -1.55
N PHE A 154 1.14 8.20 -0.49
CA PHE A 154 1.11 7.71 0.87
C PHE A 154 -0.28 7.93 1.46
N ILE A 155 -0.81 6.90 2.11
CA ILE A 155 -2.07 6.94 2.83
C ILE A 155 -1.79 6.64 4.31
N GLU A 156 -1.99 7.64 5.17
CA GLU A 156 -1.87 7.50 6.62
C GLU A 156 -3.19 6.96 7.20
N LEU A 157 -3.31 5.64 7.30
CA LEU A 157 -4.55 4.98 7.74
C LEU A 157 -5.10 5.50 9.08
N PRO A 158 -4.27 5.81 10.11
CA PRO A 158 -4.78 6.33 11.38
C PRO A 158 -5.45 7.71 11.31
N LYS A 159 -5.18 8.50 10.27
CA LYS A 159 -5.79 9.82 10.07
C LYS A 159 -7.11 9.75 9.33
N PHE A 160 -7.39 8.64 8.64
CA PHE A 160 -8.63 8.49 7.91
C PHE A 160 -9.84 8.51 8.86
N LYS A 161 -10.81 9.38 8.57
CA LYS A 161 -12.08 9.50 9.31
C LYS A 161 -13.23 9.27 8.33
N PRO A 162 -14.07 8.25 8.52
CA PRO A 162 -15.06 7.80 7.52
C PRO A 162 -16.23 8.78 7.24
N HIS A 163 -16.20 9.99 7.77
CA HIS A 163 -17.31 10.95 7.69
C HIS A 163 -16.99 12.20 6.85
N SER A 164 -15.92 12.21 6.06
CA SER A 164 -15.68 13.33 5.15
C SER A 164 -16.46 13.11 3.85
N PHE A 165 -17.34 14.07 3.49
CA PHE A 165 -18.15 14.04 2.26
C PHE A 165 -17.33 14.26 0.96
N LYS A 166 -16.02 14.29 1.05
CA LYS A 166 -15.13 14.60 -0.09
C LYS A 166 -14.62 13.36 -0.83
N GLU A 167 -14.73 12.18 -0.21
CA GLU A 167 -14.18 10.97 -0.77
C GLU A 167 -15.14 10.27 -1.74
N LYS A 168 -14.57 9.63 -2.77
CA LYS A 168 -15.34 8.68 -3.57
C LYS A 168 -15.86 7.56 -2.66
N LYS A 169 -17.09 7.11 -2.85
CA LYS A 169 -17.71 6.06 -2.03
C LYS A 169 -16.83 4.81 -1.88
N MET A 170 -16.20 4.36 -2.96
CA MET A 170 -15.33 3.17 -2.93
C MET A 170 -14.03 3.41 -2.17
N THR A 171 -13.45 4.61 -2.22
CA THR A 171 -12.29 4.99 -1.39
C THR A 171 -12.62 4.82 0.09
N ALA A 172 -13.75 5.39 0.52
CA ALA A 172 -14.18 5.27 1.91
C ALA A 172 -14.42 3.80 2.32
N LEU A 173 -15.06 2.98 1.47
CA LEU A 173 -15.33 1.58 1.77
C LEU A 173 -14.02 0.77 1.91
N TRP A 174 -13.07 0.94 1.02
CA TRP A 174 -11.78 0.24 1.11
C TRP A 174 -10.96 0.68 2.32
N LEU A 175 -10.93 1.98 2.64
CA LEU A 175 -10.21 2.46 3.83
C LEU A 175 -10.89 1.96 5.11
N ARG A 176 -12.22 1.94 5.18
CA ARG A 176 -12.96 1.35 6.30
C ARG A 176 -12.69 -0.15 6.44
N PHE A 177 -12.65 -0.90 5.33
CA PHE A 177 -12.25 -2.31 5.36
C PHE A 177 -10.87 -2.50 5.99
N LEU A 178 -9.89 -1.66 5.62
CA LEU A 178 -8.54 -1.74 6.17
C LEU A 178 -8.42 -1.24 7.62
N THR A 179 -9.31 -0.33 8.08
CA THR A 179 -9.17 0.31 9.40
C THR A 179 -10.15 -0.20 10.45
N GLU A 180 -11.31 -0.73 10.05
CA GLU A 180 -12.37 -1.14 10.96
C GLU A 180 -12.49 -2.67 11.13
N ILE A 181 -11.83 -3.46 10.27
CA ILE A 181 -11.85 -4.93 10.36
C ILE A 181 -10.57 -5.43 11.03
N ASP A 182 -10.74 -6.24 12.06
CA ASP A 182 -9.66 -6.87 12.83
C ASP A 182 -10.19 -8.11 13.60
N GLU A 183 -9.34 -8.69 14.42
CA GLU A 183 -9.66 -9.89 15.23
C GLU A 183 -10.75 -9.66 16.29
N ASP A 184 -10.97 -8.41 16.69
CA ASP A 184 -11.99 -8.02 17.67
C ASP A 184 -13.35 -7.73 17.00
N THR A 185 -13.39 -7.65 15.68
CA THR A 185 -14.59 -7.38 14.90
C THR A 185 -15.56 -8.56 14.96
N LYS A 186 -16.67 -8.39 15.67
CA LYS A 186 -17.73 -9.42 15.79
C LYS A 186 -18.75 -9.35 14.66
N VAL A 187 -19.03 -8.16 14.16
CA VAL A 187 -19.99 -7.91 13.07
C VAL A 187 -19.38 -6.84 12.18
N ALA A 188 -19.18 -7.16 10.93
CA ALA A 188 -18.69 -6.17 9.95
C ALA A 188 -19.71 -5.05 9.73
N PRO A 189 -19.27 -3.82 9.46
CA PRO A 189 -20.14 -2.71 9.11
C PRO A 189 -21.07 -3.04 7.95
N ARG A 190 -22.33 -2.63 8.06
CA ARG A 190 -23.38 -2.94 7.09
C ARG A 190 -23.01 -2.50 5.67
N GLU A 191 -22.43 -1.32 5.53
CA GLU A 191 -22.03 -0.76 4.23
C GLU A 191 -20.96 -1.60 3.54
N LEU A 192 -20.04 -2.21 4.31
CA LEU A 192 -19.05 -3.14 3.75
C LEU A 192 -19.68 -4.46 3.29
N MET A 193 -20.70 -4.94 4.01
CA MET A 193 -21.44 -6.15 3.65
C MET A 193 -22.39 -5.95 2.46
N GLU A 194 -22.89 -4.74 2.24
CA GLU A 194 -23.80 -4.42 1.14
C GLU A 194 -23.08 -4.17 -0.20
N ASN A 195 -21.81 -3.81 -0.17
CA ASN A 195 -21.03 -3.63 -1.39
C ASN A 195 -20.38 -4.96 -1.82
N PRO A 196 -20.49 -5.37 -3.10
CA PRO A 196 -20.02 -6.68 -3.56
C PRO A 196 -18.51 -6.90 -3.38
N GLU A 197 -17.69 -5.87 -3.65
CA GLU A 197 -16.23 -5.98 -3.59
C GLU A 197 -15.74 -6.10 -2.14
N THR A 198 -16.21 -5.22 -1.25
CA THR A 198 -15.80 -5.28 0.16
C THR A 198 -16.41 -6.48 0.89
N ARG A 199 -17.61 -6.94 0.49
CA ARG A 199 -18.17 -8.19 0.98
C ARG A 199 -17.29 -9.39 0.61
N LYS A 200 -16.88 -9.49 -0.66
CA LYS A 200 -15.93 -10.52 -1.09
C LYS A 200 -14.64 -10.47 -0.31
N ALA A 201 -14.10 -9.26 -0.06
CA ALA A 201 -12.89 -9.09 0.75
C ALA A 201 -13.11 -9.54 2.20
N LEU A 202 -14.27 -9.27 2.80
CA LEU A 202 -14.63 -9.77 4.14
C LEU A 202 -14.66 -11.30 4.20
N ASP A 203 -15.27 -11.95 3.20
CA ASP A 203 -15.33 -13.42 3.11
C ASP A 203 -13.91 -14.03 3.02
N ILE A 204 -12.98 -13.34 2.33
CA ILE A 204 -11.57 -13.79 2.22
C ILE A 204 -10.84 -13.69 3.55
N VAL A 205 -11.10 -12.68 4.37
CA VAL A 205 -10.41 -12.50 5.66
C VAL A 205 -11.11 -13.18 6.85
N GLU A 206 -12.13 -14.01 6.61
CA GLU A 206 -12.69 -14.85 7.67
C GLU A 206 -11.68 -15.90 8.13
N GLU A 207 -11.44 -16.00 9.44
CA GLU A 207 -10.47 -16.94 10.04
C GLU A 207 -10.72 -18.40 9.61
N SER A 208 -11.99 -18.78 9.45
CA SER A 208 -12.40 -20.12 9.02
C SER A 208 -11.92 -20.50 7.60
N ALA A 209 -11.49 -19.52 6.80
CA ALA A 209 -10.94 -19.76 5.46
C ALA A 209 -9.43 -20.10 5.45
N TYR A 210 -8.79 -20.15 6.65
CA TYR A 210 -7.34 -20.33 6.78
C TYR A 210 -7.01 -21.68 7.41
N SER A 211 -5.96 -22.33 6.91
CA SER A 211 -5.36 -23.52 7.51
C SER A 211 -4.54 -23.18 8.75
N ASP A 212 -4.29 -24.18 9.62
CA ASP A 212 -3.43 -24.02 10.80
C ASP A 212 -2.04 -23.46 10.45
N ALA A 213 -1.46 -23.88 9.31
CA ALA A 213 -0.17 -23.38 8.86
C ALA A 213 -0.23 -21.89 8.47
N GLN A 214 -1.32 -21.45 7.86
CA GLN A 214 -1.53 -20.04 7.52
C GLN A 214 -1.79 -19.20 8.77
N MET A 215 -2.50 -19.75 9.76
CA MET A 215 -2.69 -19.08 11.04
C MET A 215 -1.38 -18.94 11.81
N ALA A 216 -0.53 -19.95 11.82
CA ALA A 216 0.81 -19.86 12.43
C ALA A 216 1.69 -18.79 11.75
N TYR A 217 1.59 -18.64 10.42
CA TYR A 217 2.28 -17.57 9.70
C TYR A 217 1.72 -16.19 10.06
N TYR A 218 0.41 -16.06 10.16
CA TYR A 218 -0.28 -14.83 10.58
C TYR A 218 0.13 -14.40 11.99
N ASP A 219 0.15 -15.32 12.96
CA ASP A 219 0.58 -15.05 14.33
C ASP A 219 2.05 -14.61 14.37
N HIS A 220 2.92 -15.32 13.64
CA HIS A 220 4.33 -14.95 13.53
C HIS A 220 4.55 -13.54 12.95
N PHE A 221 3.74 -13.13 11.98
CA PHE A 221 3.78 -11.75 11.44
C PHE A 221 3.54 -10.73 12.56
N TRP A 222 2.53 -10.93 13.40
CA TRP A 222 2.23 -9.99 14.50
C TRP A 222 3.29 -9.98 15.58
N ASP A 223 3.90 -11.13 15.87
CA ASP A 223 5.06 -11.22 16.77
C ASP A 223 6.22 -10.37 16.23
N MET A 224 6.54 -10.47 14.94
CA MET A 224 7.58 -9.67 14.30
C MET A 224 7.26 -8.16 14.37
N VAL A 225 6.02 -7.76 14.05
CA VAL A 225 5.58 -6.35 14.15
C VAL A 225 5.72 -5.84 15.57
N SER A 226 5.36 -6.64 16.58
CA SER A 226 5.50 -6.28 18.00
C SER A 226 6.95 -6.06 18.41
N VAL A 227 7.85 -6.95 18.01
CA VAL A 227 9.30 -6.84 18.27
C VAL A 227 9.86 -5.58 17.60
N GLU A 228 9.56 -5.37 16.33
CA GLU A 228 10.04 -4.20 15.57
C GLU A 228 9.55 -2.88 16.23
N ARG A 229 8.26 -2.82 16.61
CA ARG A 229 7.70 -1.65 17.31
C ARG A 229 8.42 -1.38 18.63
N THR A 230 8.78 -2.41 19.38
CA THR A 230 9.52 -2.30 20.64
C THR A 230 10.93 -1.74 20.39
N LEU A 231 11.63 -2.24 19.39
CA LEU A 231 12.97 -1.75 19.02
C LEU A 231 12.94 -0.29 18.58
N HIS A 232 11.98 0.11 17.73
CA HIS A 232 11.82 1.50 17.30
C HIS A 232 11.49 2.45 18.44
N SER A 233 10.61 2.05 19.36
CA SER A 233 10.26 2.86 20.53
C SER A 233 11.45 3.04 21.48
N SER A 234 12.26 2.02 21.68
CA SER A 234 13.47 2.07 22.48
C SER A 234 14.54 2.99 21.88
N ALA A 235 14.81 2.83 20.57
CA ALA A 235 15.76 3.68 19.86
C ALA A 235 15.33 5.16 19.85
N ARG A 236 14.04 5.46 19.75
CA ARG A 236 13.50 6.81 19.83
C ARG A 236 13.73 7.42 21.23
N ARG A 237 13.42 6.68 22.30
CA ARG A 237 13.65 7.13 23.68
C ARG A 237 15.12 7.40 23.98
N GLU A 238 16.04 6.58 23.47
CA GLU A 238 17.49 6.82 23.63
C GLU A 238 17.94 8.08 22.90
N ARG A 239 17.45 8.32 21.67
CA ARG A 239 17.75 9.56 20.93
C ARG A 239 17.21 10.81 21.63
N GLU A 240 16.02 10.74 22.20
CA GLU A 240 15.41 11.84 22.96
C GLU A 240 16.21 12.14 24.23
N LYS A 241 16.68 11.12 24.96
CA LYS A 241 17.57 11.29 26.12
C LYS A 241 18.91 11.92 25.72
N GLY A 242 19.56 11.43 24.67
CA GLY A 242 20.81 11.97 24.19
C GLY A 242 20.74 13.45 23.74
N LYS A 243 19.56 13.88 23.23
CA LYS A 243 19.32 15.29 22.88
C LYS A 243 19.06 16.19 24.09
N ALA A 244 18.58 15.63 25.21
CA ALA A 244 18.31 16.37 26.42
C ALA A 244 19.58 16.55 27.31
N GLU A 245 20.61 15.73 27.09
CA GLU A 245 21.87 15.71 27.83
C GLU A 245 23.00 16.48 27.12
N GLY A 246 22.84 16.93 25.89
CA GLY A 246 23.77 17.71 25.08
C GLY A 246 23.24 19.08 24.72
#